data_104ce87cec99ebd96a1148deaa70982d
#
_entry.id   104ce87cec99ebd96a1148deaa70982d
#
_cell.length_a   1.000
_cell.length_b   1.000
_cell.length_c   1.000
_cell.angle_alpha   90.00
_cell.angle_beta   90.00
_cell.angle_gamma   90.00
#
_symmetry.space_group_name_H-M   'P 1'
#
loop_
_entity.id
_entity.type
_entity.pdbx_description
1 polymer ?
#
loop_
_entity_poly.entity_id
_entity_poly.type
_entity_poly.pdbx_seq_one_letter_code
_entity_poly.pdbx_strand_id
1 'polypeptide(L)'
;FSLKSIADVPEGAIPFVFDGHLYLQSTLNDTIPVTLIYDTGADFLYLDEDYLKLNHLQNAFGRKGKATMGGAGNGEPERIDIFIDPITVHCGAREYQNEITPIIKLRDLLGRHTDGLLGNTHLLMNPLEINFSESYLRQLKGPLLAEQLDNYVKLDARFEDNRIDVKATLQIDDENSLEGWFRMDLGCGSTIILTNETASAFNFMDVPKAYFCTQAGGIGGG
;
A
#
# COMPACT_ATOMS: atom_id res chain seq x y z
N PHE A 1 -10.68 13.81 10.27
CA PHE A 1 -10.97 12.94 9.12
C PHE A 1 -12.46 12.57 9.14
N SER A 2 -13.22 12.90 8.07
CA SER A 2 -14.59 12.46 7.91
C SER A 2 -14.61 11.35 6.87
N LEU A 3 -14.74 10.11 7.29
CA LEU A 3 -14.95 8.98 6.40
C LEU A 3 -16.37 9.08 5.81
N LYS A 4 -16.53 8.83 4.50
CA LYS A 4 -17.86 8.60 3.93
C LYS A 4 -18.49 7.37 4.60
N SER A 5 -19.78 7.40 4.84
CA SER A 5 -20.49 6.22 5.29
C SER A 5 -20.47 5.13 4.19
N ILE A 6 -20.51 3.87 4.58
CA ILE A 6 -20.69 2.74 3.63
C ILE A 6 -21.96 2.94 2.78
N ALA A 7 -22.97 3.63 3.32
CA ALA A 7 -24.19 3.96 2.59
C ALA A 7 -24.00 5.01 1.47
N ASP A 8 -22.90 5.76 1.50
CA ASP A 8 -22.62 6.85 0.56
C ASP A 8 -21.73 6.42 -0.61
N VAL A 9 -21.33 5.15 -0.67
CA VAL A 9 -20.51 4.58 -1.73
C VAL A 9 -21.25 3.47 -2.48
N PRO A 10 -20.86 3.10 -3.71
CA PRO A 10 -21.50 2.02 -4.46
C PRO A 10 -21.53 0.70 -3.67
N GLU A 11 -22.53 -0.14 -3.93
CA GLU A 11 -22.66 -1.45 -3.29
C GLU A 11 -21.36 -2.29 -3.45
N GLY A 12 -20.88 -2.81 -2.33
CA GLY A 12 -19.65 -3.60 -2.27
C GLY A 12 -18.35 -2.79 -2.38
N ALA A 13 -18.44 -1.46 -2.42
CA ALA A 13 -17.29 -0.59 -2.31
C ALA A 13 -16.83 -0.41 -0.86
N ILE A 14 -15.55 -0.12 -0.69
CA ILE A 14 -14.88 0.13 0.59
C ILE A 14 -14.53 1.62 0.61
N PRO A 15 -15.15 2.44 1.46
CA PRO A 15 -14.78 3.85 1.58
C PRO A 15 -13.38 4.01 2.16
N PHE A 16 -12.64 5.03 1.71
CA PHE A 16 -11.35 5.37 2.26
C PHE A 16 -11.20 6.86 2.58
N VAL A 17 -10.21 7.18 3.39
CA VAL A 17 -9.70 8.54 3.54
C VAL A 17 -8.34 8.61 2.84
N PHE A 18 -8.12 9.64 2.03
CA PHE A 18 -6.83 9.91 1.43
C PHE A 18 -6.15 11.09 2.12
N ASP A 19 -4.99 10.82 2.72
CA ASP A 19 -4.13 11.84 3.35
C ASP A 19 -2.67 11.39 3.20
N GLY A 20 -2.14 11.56 1.99
CA GLY A 20 -0.84 11.02 1.59
C GLY A 20 -0.86 9.51 1.35
N HIS A 21 -1.69 8.77 2.09
CA HIS A 21 -1.95 7.35 1.95
C HIS A 21 -3.45 7.06 1.90
N LEU A 22 -3.80 5.86 1.50
CA LEU A 22 -5.18 5.35 1.40
C LEU A 22 -5.53 4.62 2.70
N TYR A 23 -6.27 5.28 3.60
CA TYR A 23 -6.66 4.73 4.90
C TYR A 23 -8.02 4.04 4.83
N LEU A 24 -8.06 2.76 5.21
CA LEU A 24 -9.25 1.93 5.31
C LEU A 24 -9.62 1.69 6.77
N GLN A 25 -10.88 2.00 7.12
CA GLN A 25 -11.41 1.59 8.42
C GLN A 25 -11.87 0.14 8.33
N SER A 26 -11.32 -0.70 9.16
CA SER A 26 -11.49 -2.14 9.11
C SER A 26 -11.70 -2.72 10.51
N THR A 27 -12.03 -3.99 10.58
CA THR A 27 -12.01 -4.73 11.85
C THR A 27 -11.22 -6.03 11.68
N LEU A 28 -10.54 -6.44 12.74
CA LEU A 28 -9.87 -7.74 12.84
C LEU A 28 -10.71 -8.67 13.69
N ASN A 29 -10.89 -9.92 13.22
CA ASN A 29 -11.65 -10.96 13.91
C ASN A 29 -13.00 -10.41 14.43
N ASP A 30 -13.77 -9.75 13.56
CA ASP A 30 -15.11 -9.16 13.75
C ASP A 30 -15.20 -7.95 14.69
N THR A 31 -14.32 -7.82 15.67
CA THR A 31 -14.56 -6.89 16.79
C THR A 31 -13.44 -5.88 17.05
N ILE A 32 -12.24 -6.11 16.57
CA ILE A 32 -11.09 -5.25 16.89
C ILE A 32 -10.94 -4.18 15.80
N PRO A 33 -11.24 -2.90 16.10
CA PRO A 33 -11.13 -1.83 15.10
C PRO A 33 -9.67 -1.59 14.73
N VAL A 34 -9.40 -1.37 13.44
CA VAL A 34 -8.07 -1.12 12.91
C VAL A 34 -8.13 -0.15 11.73
N THR A 35 -7.17 0.77 11.66
CA THR A 35 -6.96 1.65 10.51
C THR A 35 -5.80 1.12 9.69
N LEU A 36 -6.10 0.63 8.49
CA LEU A 36 -5.12 0.04 7.59
C LEU A 36 -4.81 0.99 6.43
N ILE A 37 -3.54 1.13 6.06
CA ILE A 37 -3.16 1.71 4.78
C ILE A 37 -3.25 0.59 3.73
N TYR A 38 -3.92 0.86 2.59
CA TYR A 38 -3.83 -0.01 1.43
C TYR A 38 -2.49 0.25 0.72
N ASP A 39 -1.66 -0.78 0.68
CA ASP A 39 -0.29 -0.71 0.20
C ASP A 39 -0.07 -1.73 -0.92
N THR A 40 0.03 -1.24 -2.17
CA THR A 40 0.32 -2.09 -3.32
C THR A 40 1.79 -2.52 -3.40
N GLY A 41 2.65 -1.96 -2.55
CA GLY A 41 4.02 -2.40 -2.32
C GLY A 41 4.15 -3.55 -1.32
N ALA A 42 3.09 -3.90 -0.58
CA ALA A 42 3.06 -4.97 0.41
C ALA A 42 2.30 -6.22 -0.08
N ASP A 43 2.57 -7.39 0.51
CA ASP A 43 1.89 -8.65 0.18
C ASP A 43 0.72 -8.95 1.10
N PHE A 44 0.93 -8.84 2.41
CA PHE A 44 0.05 -9.38 3.46
C PHE A 44 -0.61 -8.27 4.28
N LEU A 45 -1.34 -8.69 5.31
CA LEU A 45 -1.65 -7.84 6.45
C LEU A 45 -0.38 -7.68 7.30
N TYR A 46 -0.02 -6.46 7.65
CA TYR A 46 1.00 -6.12 8.64
C TYR A 46 0.35 -5.34 9.77
N LEU A 47 0.76 -5.59 11.01
CA LEU A 47 0.26 -4.84 12.17
C LEU A 47 1.39 -4.04 12.82
N ASP A 48 1.05 -2.83 13.25
CA ASP A 48 1.98 -1.96 13.94
C ASP A 48 2.22 -2.43 15.38
N GLU A 49 3.49 -2.47 15.79
CA GLU A 49 3.89 -2.93 17.12
C GLU A 49 3.29 -2.07 18.23
N ASP A 50 3.26 -0.74 18.08
CA ASP A 50 2.75 0.18 19.07
C ASP A 50 1.22 0.16 19.13
N TYR A 51 0.53 -0.02 17.98
CA TYR A 51 -0.91 -0.28 17.97
C TYR A 51 -1.26 -1.50 18.84
N LEU A 52 -0.53 -2.60 18.65
CA LEU A 52 -0.76 -3.81 19.45
C LEU A 52 -0.50 -3.58 20.95
N LYS A 53 0.56 -2.84 21.30
CA LYS A 53 0.90 -2.52 22.70
C LYS A 53 -0.14 -1.62 23.34
N LEU A 54 -0.51 -0.53 22.69
CA LEU A 54 -1.43 0.48 23.20
C LEU A 54 -2.84 -0.07 23.45
N ASN A 55 -3.25 -1.06 22.63
CA ASN A 55 -4.57 -1.69 22.73
C ASN A 55 -4.54 -3.03 23.48
N HIS A 56 -3.42 -3.41 24.07
CA HIS A 56 -3.24 -4.68 24.79
C HIS A 56 -3.51 -5.94 23.95
N LEU A 57 -3.18 -5.87 22.63
CA LEU A 57 -3.47 -6.91 21.63
C LEU A 57 -2.29 -7.85 21.35
N GLN A 58 -1.19 -7.74 22.08
CA GLN A 58 0.04 -8.52 21.80
C GLN A 58 -0.19 -10.03 21.79
N ASN A 59 -1.24 -10.53 22.44
CA ASN A 59 -1.60 -11.94 22.50
C ASN A 59 -3.02 -12.23 21.99
N ALA A 60 -3.66 -11.28 21.32
CA ALA A 60 -5.06 -11.40 20.89
C ALA A 60 -5.24 -12.32 19.67
N PHE A 61 -4.19 -12.53 18.89
CA PHE A 61 -4.26 -13.23 17.59
C PHE A 61 -3.53 -14.58 17.61
N GLY A 62 -3.57 -15.27 18.74
CA GLY A 62 -3.10 -16.65 18.85
C GLY A 62 -1.56 -16.78 18.92
N ARG A 63 -1.02 -17.81 18.24
CA ARG A 63 0.39 -18.19 18.34
C ARG A 63 1.30 -17.21 17.61
N LYS A 64 2.48 -17.00 18.20
CA LYS A 64 3.55 -16.19 17.62
C LYS A 64 4.69 -17.06 17.08
N GLY A 65 5.35 -16.53 16.07
CA GLY A 65 6.56 -17.07 15.49
C GLY A 65 7.57 -15.97 15.18
N LYS A 66 8.61 -16.34 14.49
CA LYS A 66 9.63 -15.43 13.97
C LYS A 66 9.79 -15.67 12.46
N ALA A 67 9.95 -14.60 11.69
CA ALA A 67 10.31 -14.66 10.30
C ALA A 67 11.48 -13.71 10.01
N THR A 68 12.19 -13.94 8.92
CA THR A 68 13.15 -12.98 8.39
C THR A 68 12.46 -12.22 7.26
N MET A 69 12.46 -10.90 7.34
CA MET A 69 11.82 -10.04 6.35
C MET A 69 12.78 -8.97 5.87
N GLY A 70 12.85 -8.82 4.55
CA GLY A 70 13.41 -7.66 3.88
C GLY A 70 12.29 -6.68 3.53
N GLY A 71 12.62 -5.43 3.33
CA GLY A 71 11.68 -4.39 2.91
C GLY A 71 12.27 -3.48 1.85
N ALA A 72 11.56 -2.42 1.51
CA ALA A 72 12.08 -1.35 0.67
C ALA A 72 13.21 -0.62 1.42
N GLY A 73 14.35 -0.40 0.74
CA GLY A 73 15.54 0.23 1.31
C GLY A 73 16.80 -0.64 1.16
N ASN A 74 17.90 -0.17 1.74
CA ASN A 74 19.22 -0.81 1.64
C ASN A 74 19.60 -1.61 2.89
N GLY A 75 18.66 -1.77 3.84
CA GLY A 75 18.88 -2.50 5.09
C GLY A 75 18.96 -4.01 4.87
N GLU A 76 19.72 -4.68 5.75
CA GLU A 76 19.74 -6.14 5.80
C GLU A 76 18.39 -6.68 6.29
N PRO A 77 17.98 -7.88 5.81
CA PRO A 77 16.75 -8.50 6.30
C PRO A 77 16.75 -8.68 7.82
N GLU A 78 15.69 -8.26 8.46
CA GLU A 78 15.54 -8.29 9.90
C GLU A 78 14.69 -9.47 10.37
N ARG A 79 14.98 -9.95 11.59
CA ARG A 79 14.18 -10.98 12.25
C ARG A 79 13.04 -10.33 13.02
N ILE A 80 11.82 -10.52 12.58
CA ILE A 80 10.62 -9.93 13.12
C ILE A 80 9.70 -10.95 13.79
N ASP A 81 8.82 -10.47 14.66
CA ASP A 81 7.71 -11.26 15.20
C ASP A 81 6.58 -11.38 14.18
N ILE A 82 5.91 -12.52 14.19
CA ILE A 82 4.73 -12.78 13.35
C ILE A 82 3.63 -13.43 14.16
N PHE A 83 2.36 -13.19 13.83
CA PHE A 83 1.27 -14.10 14.17
C PHE A 83 1.19 -15.18 13.09
N ILE A 84 1.06 -16.44 13.52
CA ILE A 84 1.01 -17.62 12.64
C ILE A 84 -0.36 -18.28 12.62
N ASP A 85 -1.30 -17.82 13.43
CA ASP A 85 -2.71 -18.21 13.32
C ASP A 85 -3.42 -17.19 12.41
N PRO A 86 -4.38 -17.62 11.58
CA PRO A 86 -5.07 -16.74 10.66
C PRO A 86 -5.79 -15.59 11.35
N ILE A 87 -5.71 -14.40 10.74
CA ILE A 87 -6.46 -13.22 11.17
C ILE A 87 -7.45 -12.85 10.07
N THR A 88 -8.72 -12.74 10.43
CA THR A 88 -9.76 -12.26 9.52
C THR A 88 -9.78 -10.74 9.52
N VAL A 89 -9.77 -10.15 8.32
CA VAL A 89 -9.88 -8.71 8.10
C VAL A 89 -11.21 -8.41 7.44
N HIS A 90 -12.02 -7.54 8.04
CA HIS A 90 -13.24 -7.03 7.42
C HIS A 90 -13.04 -5.59 6.97
N CYS A 91 -13.16 -5.36 5.66
CA CYS A 91 -13.15 -4.05 5.02
C CYS A 91 -14.47 -3.81 4.31
N GLY A 92 -15.31 -2.92 4.82
CA GLY A 92 -16.67 -2.73 4.31
C GLY A 92 -17.45 -4.05 4.36
N ALA A 93 -17.99 -4.49 3.22
CA ALA A 93 -18.70 -5.77 3.10
C ALA A 93 -17.79 -6.95 2.72
N ARG A 94 -16.48 -6.75 2.71
CA ARG A 94 -15.50 -7.77 2.31
C ARG A 94 -14.80 -8.37 3.52
N GLU A 95 -14.57 -9.68 3.42
CA GLU A 95 -13.84 -10.48 4.39
C GLU A 95 -12.63 -11.11 3.72
N TYR A 96 -11.48 -11.01 4.37
CA TYR A 96 -10.22 -11.60 3.93
C TYR A 96 -9.58 -12.37 5.07
N GLN A 97 -9.07 -13.56 4.78
CA GLN A 97 -8.24 -14.31 5.71
C GLN A 97 -6.77 -14.11 5.39
N ASN A 98 -6.00 -13.75 6.41
CA ASN A 98 -4.57 -13.56 6.30
C ASN A 98 -3.84 -14.58 7.16
N GLU A 99 -3.10 -15.47 6.51
CA GLU A 99 -2.48 -16.66 7.13
C GLU A 99 -1.28 -16.33 8.03
N ILE A 100 -0.55 -15.27 7.69
CA ILE A 100 0.64 -14.84 8.41
C ILE A 100 0.61 -13.33 8.52
N THR A 101 0.76 -12.81 9.74
CA THR A 101 0.74 -11.36 9.98
C THR A 101 2.04 -10.90 10.63
N PRO A 102 2.94 -10.26 9.89
CA PRO A 102 4.13 -9.62 10.43
C PRO A 102 3.78 -8.48 11.38
N ILE A 103 4.61 -8.33 12.42
CA ILE A 103 4.51 -7.24 13.40
C ILE A 103 5.73 -6.35 13.22
N ILE A 104 5.51 -5.10 12.85
CA ILE A 104 6.58 -4.15 12.50
C ILE A 104 6.27 -2.75 13.03
N LYS A 105 7.26 -1.86 13.06
CA LYS A 105 7.11 -0.48 13.50
C LYS A 105 6.69 0.40 12.32
N LEU A 106 5.39 0.48 12.06
CA LEU A 106 4.84 1.26 10.95
C LEU A 106 4.65 2.74 11.29
N ARG A 107 4.26 3.03 12.52
CA ARG A 107 3.94 4.42 12.95
C ARG A 107 5.12 5.35 12.87
N ASP A 108 6.34 4.83 13.03
CA ASP A 108 7.57 5.61 12.89
C ASP A 108 7.80 6.05 11.42
N LEU A 109 7.31 5.29 10.45
CA LEU A 109 7.49 5.53 9.02
C LEU A 109 6.28 6.23 8.38
N LEU A 110 5.06 5.79 8.71
CA LEU A 110 3.82 6.13 8.02
C LEU A 110 2.89 7.01 8.86
N GLY A 111 3.34 7.39 10.06
CA GLY A 111 2.60 8.26 10.96
C GLY A 111 1.69 7.53 11.94
N ARG A 112 1.36 8.23 13.02
CA ARG A 112 0.68 7.67 14.22
C ARG A 112 -0.75 7.17 13.99
N HIS A 113 -1.35 7.44 12.85
CA HIS A 113 -2.71 6.98 12.51
C HIS A 113 -2.71 5.63 11.79
N THR A 114 -1.53 5.05 11.56
CA THR A 114 -1.36 3.76 10.90
C THR A 114 -1.35 2.65 11.94
N ASP A 115 -2.36 1.80 11.95
CA ASP A 115 -2.42 0.61 12.81
C ASP A 115 -1.87 -0.62 12.10
N GLY A 116 -1.83 -0.60 10.76
CA GLY A 116 -1.32 -1.67 9.92
C GLY A 116 -1.33 -1.33 8.43
N LEU A 117 -0.88 -2.30 7.62
CA LEU A 117 -0.96 -2.27 6.16
C LEU A 117 -1.81 -3.43 5.67
N LEU A 118 -2.59 -3.21 4.62
CA LEU A 118 -3.28 -4.25 3.86
C LEU A 118 -2.66 -4.33 2.47
N GLY A 119 -1.97 -5.45 2.20
CA GLY A 119 -1.27 -5.67 0.94
C GLY A 119 -2.13 -6.25 -0.18
N ASN A 120 -1.48 -6.53 -1.30
CA ASN A 120 -2.10 -6.91 -2.56
C ASN A 120 -2.79 -8.27 -2.56
N THR A 121 -2.35 -9.23 -1.76
CA THR A 121 -2.82 -10.63 -1.82
C THR A 121 -4.35 -10.73 -1.77
N HIS A 122 -5.00 -9.84 -1.07
CA HIS A 122 -6.46 -9.88 -0.89
C HIS A 122 -7.22 -8.99 -1.87
N LEU A 123 -6.66 -7.83 -2.24
CA LEU A 123 -7.38 -6.85 -3.05
C LEU A 123 -7.19 -7.05 -4.56
N LEU A 124 -6.05 -7.58 -5.02
CA LEU A 124 -5.78 -7.79 -6.44
C LEU A 124 -6.26 -9.13 -7.01
N MET A 125 -7.00 -9.94 -6.26
CA MET A 125 -7.59 -11.18 -6.80
C MET A 125 -8.62 -10.93 -7.91
N ASN A 126 -9.18 -9.72 -7.99
CA ASN A 126 -10.11 -9.28 -9.02
C ASN A 126 -9.71 -7.89 -9.50
N PRO A 127 -10.18 -7.45 -10.68
CA PRO A 127 -9.97 -6.07 -11.10
C PRO A 127 -10.44 -5.10 -10.03
N LEU A 128 -9.60 -4.12 -9.68
CA LEU A 128 -9.84 -3.15 -8.62
C LEU A 128 -10.03 -1.76 -9.24
N GLU A 129 -11.12 -1.12 -8.90
CA GLU A 129 -11.35 0.30 -9.16
C GLU A 129 -10.94 1.10 -7.91
N ILE A 130 -10.13 2.14 -8.10
CA ILE A 130 -9.80 3.12 -7.07
C ILE A 130 -10.35 4.46 -7.53
N ASN A 131 -11.37 4.95 -6.85
CA ASN A 131 -12.00 6.22 -7.18
C ASN A 131 -11.63 7.28 -6.15
N PHE A 132 -10.63 8.09 -6.47
CA PHE A 132 -10.18 9.17 -5.59
C PHE A 132 -11.18 10.30 -5.46
N SER A 133 -11.97 10.60 -6.52
CA SER A 133 -12.97 11.66 -6.48
C SER A 133 -14.12 11.33 -5.53
N GLU A 134 -14.54 10.06 -5.51
CA GLU A 134 -15.62 9.57 -4.66
C GLU A 134 -15.11 8.85 -3.41
N SER A 135 -13.79 8.70 -3.26
CA SER A 135 -13.11 8.13 -2.08
C SER A 135 -13.56 6.70 -1.74
N TYR A 136 -13.51 5.80 -2.71
CA TYR A 136 -13.77 4.38 -2.49
C TYR A 136 -12.86 3.45 -3.31
N LEU A 137 -12.71 2.22 -2.81
CA LEU A 137 -12.17 1.06 -3.53
C LEU A 137 -13.32 0.13 -3.88
N ARG A 138 -13.31 -0.48 -5.06
CA ARG A 138 -14.29 -1.48 -5.44
C ARG A 138 -13.67 -2.60 -6.26
N GLN A 139 -13.79 -3.85 -5.80
CA GLN A 139 -13.47 -5.01 -6.61
C GLN A 139 -14.60 -5.24 -7.62
N LEU A 140 -14.23 -5.31 -8.89
CA LEU A 140 -15.16 -5.56 -9.98
C LEU A 140 -15.39 -7.06 -10.14
N LYS A 141 -16.60 -7.46 -10.55
CA LYS A 141 -16.95 -8.88 -10.80
C LYS A 141 -16.30 -9.46 -12.06
N GLY A 142 -15.67 -8.60 -12.86
CA GLY A 142 -15.04 -8.95 -14.13
C GLY A 142 -14.44 -7.71 -14.81
N PRO A 143 -13.82 -7.87 -15.98
CA PRO A 143 -13.28 -6.74 -16.73
C PRO A 143 -14.41 -5.76 -17.10
N LEU A 144 -14.06 -4.48 -17.17
CA LEU A 144 -14.98 -3.45 -17.69
C LEU A 144 -15.30 -3.72 -19.15
N LEU A 145 -16.55 -3.44 -19.54
CA LEU A 145 -16.97 -3.49 -20.95
C LEU A 145 -16.30 -2.36 -21.74
N ALA A 146 -16.13 -2.57 -23.04
CA ALA A 146 -15.46 -1.58 -23.92
C ALA A 146 -16.07 -0.18 -23.80
N GLU A 147 -17.41 -0.09 -23.78
CA GLU A 147 -18.15 1.17 -23.61
C GLU A 147 -17.90 1.87 -22.26
N GLN A 148 -17.52 1.14 -21.23
CA GLN A 148 -17.17 1.67 -19.91
C GLN A 148 -15.75 2.22 -19.90
N LEU A 149 -14.92 1.85 -20.89
CA LEU A 149 -13.52 2.25 -20.99
C LEU A 149 -13.31 3.52 -21.80
N ASP A 150 -14.34 4.08 -22.43
CA ASP A 150 -14.24 5.28 -23.32
C ASP A 150 -13.62 6.50 -22.61
N ASN A 151 -13.75 6.58 -21.28
CA ASN A 151 -13.19 7.65 -20.47
C ASN A 151 -11.87 7.28 -19.77
N TYR A 152 -11.30 6.10 -20.07
CA TYR A 152 -10.07 5.63 -19.46
C TYR A 152 -8.91 5.66 -20.45
N VAL A 153 -7.73 5.97 -19.96
CA VAL A 153 -6.49 5.79 -20.72
C VAL A 153 -5.92 4.43 -20.37
N LYS A 154 -5.77 3.57 -21.39
CA LYS A 154 -5.12 2.27 -21.21
C LYS A 154 -3.62 2.47 -21.11
N LEU A 155 -3.01 1.96 -20.05
CA LEU A 155 -1.57 1.88 -19.87
C LEU A 155 -1.10 0.45 -20.13
N ASP A 156 0.12 0.31 -20.65
CA ASP A 156 0.81 -0.96 -20.64
C ASP A 156 1.20 -1.29 -19.20
N ALA A 157 0.78 -2.45 -18.74
CA ALA A 157 1.03 -2.90 -17.38
C ALA A 157 1.52 -4.34 -17.37
N ARG A 158 2.33 -4.69 -16.38
CA ARG A 158 2.74 -6.06 -16.08
C ARG A 158 2.52 -6.34 -14.60
N PHE A 159 2.27 -7.59 -14.29
CA PHE A 159 2.06 -8.07 -12.93
C PHE A 159 3.11 -9.14 -12.64
N GLU A 160 4.07 -8.81 -11.78
CA GLU A 160 5.18 -9.68 -11.39
C GLU A 160 5.35 -9.61 -9.87
N ASP A 161 5.59 -10.77 -9.24
CA ASP A 161 5.83 -10.88 -7.80
C ASP A 161 4.79 -10.15 -6.95
N ASN A 162 3.52 -10.30 -7.31
CA ASN A 162 2.39 -9.64 -6.65
C ASN A 162 2.46 -8.09 -6.67
N ARG A 163 3.14 -7.50 -7.65
CA ARG A 163 3.31 -6.06 -7.86
C ARG A 163 2.82 -5.65 -9.24
N ILE A 164 2.36 -4.42 -9.34
CA ILE A 164 1.94 -3.81 -10.59
C ILE A 164 3.02 -2.84 -11.03
N ASP A 165 3.58 -3.06 -12.20
CA ASP A 165 4.42 -2.08 -12.87
C ASP A 165 3.67 -1.54 -14.10
N VAL A 166 3.74 -0.24 -14.34
CA VAL A 166 3.17 0.42 -15.51
C VAL A 166 4.28 1.01 -16.37
N LYS A 167 4.11 0.92 -17.69
CA LYS A 167 5.01 1.60 -18.61
C LYS A 167 4.60 3.06 -18.72
N ALA A 168 5.53 3.97 -18.43
CA ALA A 168 5.29 5.40 -18.47
C ALA A 168 6.53 6.17 -18.93
N THR A 169 6.33 7.42 -19.30
CA THR A 169 7.40 8.38 -19.57
C THR A 169 7.36 9.47 -18.52
N LEU A 170 8.43 9.60 -17.77
CA LEU A 170 8.64 10.70 -16.83
C LEU A 170 9.29 11.86 -17.60
N GLN A 171 8.56 12.96 -17.80
CA GLN A 171 9.11 14.18 -18.37
C GLN A 171 9.81 14.96 -17.26
N ILE A 172 11.11 15.23 -17.42
CA ILE A 172 11.93 15.93 -16.44
C ILE A 172 11.93 17.44 -16.75
N ASP A 173 12.19 17.75 -18.02
CA ASP A 173 12.15 19.09 -18.58
C ASP A 173 11.82 19.00 -20.08
N ASP A 174 11.92 20.09 -20.82
CA ASP A 174 11.54 20.16 -22.25
C ASP A 174 12.42 19.26 -23.14
N GLU A 175 13.64 18.91 -22.70
CA GLU A 175 14.63 18.18 -23.49
C GLU A 175 14.87 16.75 -22.94
N ASN A 176 14.56 16.50 -21.67
CA ASN A 176 14.90 15.27 -20.99
C ASN A 176 13.67 14.50 -20.51
N SER A 177 13.61 13.23 -20.87
CA SER A 177 12.58 12.31 -20.39
C SER A 177 13.17 10.92 -20.10
N LEU A 178 12.53 10.20 -19.20
CA LEU A 178 12.84 8.82 -18.85
C LEU A 178 11.63 7.94 -19.18
N GLU A 179 11.76 7.05 -20.15
CA GLU A 179 10.79 6.00 -20.41
C GLU A 179 11.20 4.73 -19.66
N GLY A 180 10.26 4.13 -18.94
CA GLY A 180 10.53 2.91 -18.18
C GLY A 180 9.31 2.26 -17.59
N TRP A 181 9.56 1.20 -16.81
CA TRP A 181 8.58 0.53 -15.98
C TRP A 181 8.64 1.09 -14.57
N PHE A 182 7.52 1.61 -14.11
CA PHE A 182 7.38 2.21 -12.79
C PHE A 182 6.49 1.35 -11.92
N ARG A 183 6.96 0.98 -10.75
CA ARG A 183 6.17 0.26 -9.76
C ARG A 183 5.11 1.16 -9.16
N MET A 184 3.87 0.66 -9.16
CA MET A 184 2.74 1.32 -8.50
C MET A 184 2.76 0.98 -7.02
N ASP A 185 3.03 1.98 -6.18
CA ASP A 185 3.13 1.81 -4.74
C ASP A 185 2.25 2.84 -4.01
N LEU A 186 1.06 2.41 -3.57
CA LEU A 186 0.13 3.24 -2.80
C LEU A 186 0.51 3.37 -1.33
N GLY A 187 1.43 2.54 -0.85
CA GLY A 187 2.05 2.67 0.47
C GLY A 187 3.16 3.72 0.52
N CYS A 188 3.62 4.18 -0.64
CA CYS A 188 4.65 5.21 -0.73
C CYS A 188 4.04 6.61 -0.59
N GLY A 189 4.51 7.39 0.40
CA GLY A 189 4.11 8.79 0.59
C GLY A 189 4.77 9.78 -0.38
N SER A 190 5.65 9.30 -1.28
CA SER A 190 6.35 10.12 -2.27
C SER A 190 5.70 9.97 -3.66
N THR A 191 5.83 10.99 -4.50
CA THR A 191 5.26 10.96 -5.84
C THR A 191 6.02 9.99 -6.76
N ILE A 192 7.34 10.10 -6.80
CA ILE A 192 8.23 9.25 -7.60
C ILE A 192 9.54 9.05 -6.84
N ILE A 193 9.98 7.81 -6.75
CA ILE A 193 11.30 7.45 -6.23
C ILE A 193 12.11 6.83 -7.37
N LEU A 194 13.29 7.36 -7.62
CA LEU A 194 14.26 6.81 -8.55
C LEU A 194 15.39 6.14 -7.75
N THR A 195 15.83 4.96 -8.20
CA THR A 195 17.04 4.36 -7.64
C THR A 195 18.27 5.21 -7.97
N ASN A 196 19.30 5.13 -7.13
CA ASN A 196 20.58 5.82 -7.40
C ASN A 196 21.18 5.42 -8.76
N GLU A 197 21.02 4.16 -9.17
CA GLU A 197 21.45 3.66 -10.46
C GLU A 197 20.71 4.37 -11.60
N THR A 198 19.39 4.44 -11.54
CA THR A 198 18.57 5.13 -12.53
C THR A 198 18.90 6.62 -12.55
N ALA A 199 18.96 7.29 -11.40
CA ALA A 199 19.27 8.70 -11.31
C ALA A 199 20.65 9.03 -11.90
N SER A 200 21.66 8.18 -11.67
CA SER A 200 23.00 8.34 -12.22
C SER A 200 23.04 8.09 -13.73
N ALA A 201 22.35 7.05 -14.22
CA ALA A 201 22.32 6.72 -15.65
C ALA A 201 21.71 7.85 -16.52
N PHE A 202 20.81 8.63 -15.94
CA PHE A 202 20.15 9.77 -16.62
C PHE A 202 20.68 11.13 -16.18
N ASN A 203 21.80 11.19 -15.46
CA ASN A 203 22.45 12.41 -14.96
C ASN A 203 21.52 13.30 -14.08
N PHE A 204 20.51 12.73 -13.43
CA PHE A 204 19.60 13.46 -12.56
C PHE A 204 20.27 13.99 -11.30
N MET A 205 21.42 13.45 -10.93
CA MET A 205 22.22 13.92 -9.79
C MET A 205 22.77 15.35 -10.00
N ASP A 206 22.89 15.79 -11.26
CA ASP A 206 23.44 17.09 -11.63
C ASP A 206 22.35 18.14 -11.93
N VAL A 207 21.06 17.79 -11.75
CA VAL A 207 19.97 18.73 -12.00
C VAL A 207 19.92 19.79 -10.88
N PRO A 208 20.15 21.08 -11.17
CA PRO A 208 20.32 22.11 -10.15
C PRO A 208 19.03 22.60 -9.52
N LYS A 209 17.97 21.77 -9.48
CA LYS A 209 16.61 22.17 -9.08
C LYS A 209 16.04 21.43 -7.86
N ALA A 210 16.88 20.87 -6.98
CA ALA A 210 16.40 20.39 -5.71
C ALA A 210 16.01 21.59 -4.82
N TYR A 211 14.72 21.80 -4.60
CA TYR A 211 14.23 22.88 -3.72
C TYR A 211 14.40 22.56 -2.24
N PHE A 212 14.36 21.28 -1.88
CA PHE A 212 14.71 20.76 -0.56
C PHE A 212 15.10 19.29 -0.68
N CYS A 213 15.86 18.82 0.29
CA CYS A 213 16.21 17.41 0.42
C CYS A 213 15.56 16.86 1.69
N THR A 214 15.01 15.65 1.59
CA THR A 214 14.54 14.89 2.74
C THR A 214 15.03 13.46 2.62
N GLN A 215 15.16 12.78 3.73
CA GLN A 215 15.48 11.36 3.73
C GLN A 215 14.20 10.55 3.50
N ALA A 216 14.20 9.68 2.51
CA ALA A 216 13.17 8.67 2.33
C ALA A 216 13.60 7.40 3.08
N GLY A 217 12.71 6.85 3.87
CA GLY A 217 12.90 5.58 4.58
C GLY A 217 11.85 4.57 4.17
N GLY A 218 12.20 3.30 4.27
CA GLY A 218 11.30 2.17 4.07
C GLY A 218 11.48 1.15 5.20
N ILE A 219 10.72 0.06 5.19
CA ILE A 219 10.80 -1.03 6.18
C ILE A 219 12.20 -1.67 6.20
N GLY A 220 12.94 -1.61 5.10
CA GLY A 220 14.31 -2.11 4.97
C GLY A 220 15.41 -1.07 5.25
N GLY A 221 15.06 0.03 5.92
CA GLY A 221 16.00 1.13 6.19
C GLY A 221 16.07 2.17 5.06
N GLY A 222 16.79 3.27 5.26
CA GLY A 222 16.97 4.39 4.32
C GLY A 222 18.44 4.72 4.08
#